data_276c42ff9e6061c89d6fd7e5343928b7
#
_entry.id   276c42ff9e6061c89d6fd7e5343928b7
#
_cell.length_a   1.000
_cell.length_b   1.000
_cell.length_c   1.000
_cell.angle_alpha   90.00
_cell.angle_beta   90.00
_cell.angle_gamma   90.00
#
_symmetry.space_group_name_H-M   'P 1'
#
loop_
_entity.id
_entity.type
_entity.pdbx_description
1 polymer ?
#
loop_
_entity_poly.entity_id
_entity_poly.type
_entity_poly.pdbx_seq_one_letter_code
_entity_poly.pdbx_strand_id
1 'polypeptide(L)'
;MICFGMPTLIELKSLEESAALCRELGLRFIELNMSFPQNQLDSLDCQELLRIKEKYGIFYTIHLDEELNPCCLNPAVRQAYVENVLGTIALAKKLGIPTLNMHMLRGIYCTLPTKRVYIYEENEEVYLKYLRQFRDRVTEAVGDSGVKICVENTD
;
A
#
# COMPACT_ATOMS: atom_id res chain seq x y z
N MET A 1 12.84 -14.96 13.49
CA MET A 1 13.55 -15.34 12.23
C MET A 1 13.31 -14.20 11.24
N ILE A 2 14.35 -13.69 10.59
CA ILE A 2 14.23 -12.66 9.56
C ILE A 2 13.81 -13.34 8.25
N CYS A 3 12.79 -12.78 7.56
CA CYS A 3 12.34 -13.24 6.25
C CYS A 3 12.69 -12.17 5.20
N PHE A 4 13.09 -12.63 4.04
CA PHE A 4 13.34 -11.78 2.88
C PHE A 4 12.29 -12.03 1.81
N GLY A 5 11.92 -11.02 1.09
CA GLY A 5 10.97 -11.05 -0.02
C GLY A 5 11.42 -10.18 -1.17
N MET A 6 10.58 -10.07 -2.17
CA MET A 6 10.79 -9.23 -3.34
C MET A 6 9.49 -8.50 -3.71
N PRO A 7 9.56 -7.31 -4.31
CA PRO A 7 8.37 -6.68 -4.88
C PRO A 7 7.91 -7.43 -6.15
N THR A 8 6.68 -7.17 -6.58
CA THR A 8 6.27 -7.48 -7.95
C THR A 8 7.15 -6.69 -8.93
N LEU A 9 7.70 -7.38 -9.92
CA LEU A 9 8.60 -6.79 -10.90
C LEU A 9 7.84 -6.52 -12.21
N ILE A 10 8.06 -5.35 -12.77
CA ILE A 10 7.39 -4.93 -14.02
C ILE A 10 7.81 -5.78 -15.22
N GLU A 11 8.98 -6.41 -15.14
CA GLU A 11 9.52 -7.29 -16.19
C GLU A 11 8.83 -8.64 -16.25
N LEU A 12 8.18 -9.07 -15.16
CA LEU A 12 7.48 -10.35 -15.09
C LEU A 12 6.02 -10.18 -15.49
N LYS A 13 5.55 -11.06 -16.37
CA LYS A 13 4.24 -10.95 -16.99
C LYS A 13 3.11 -11.50 -16.13
N SER A 14 3.43 -12.30 -15.13
CA SER A 14 2.44 -12.93 -14.27
C SER A 14 2.93 -13.02 -12.82
N LEU A 15 1.98 -13.12 -11.91
CA LEU A 15 2.27 -13.36 -10.51
C LEU A 15 2.91 -14.75 -10.30
N GLU A 16 2.56 -15.71 -11.14
CA GLU A 16 3.16 -17.05 -11.09
C GLU A 16 4.65 -17.05 -11.44
N GLU A 17 5.06 -16.26 -12.44
CA GLU A 17 6.48 -16.03 -12.75
C GLU A 17 7.21 -15.39 -11.58
N SER A 18 6.59 -14.39 -10.94
CA SER A 18 7.13 -13.75 -9.73
C SER A 18 7.29 -14.75 -8.58
N ALA A 19 6.32 -15.64 -8.39
CA ALA A 19 6.37 -16.64 -7.34
C ALA A 19 7.44 -17.71 -7.60
N ALA A 20 7.61 -18.12 -8.86
CA ALA A 20 8.67 -19.04 -9.26
C ALA A 20 10.06 -18.44 -8.98
N LEU A 21 10.29 -17.18 -9.39
CA LEU A 21 11.53 -16.47 -9.13
C LEU A 21 11.77 -16.27 -7.63
N CYS A 22 10.74 -15.89 -6.87
CA CYS A 22 10.81 -15.73 -5.42
C CYS A 22 11.31 -17.03 -4.75
N ARG A 23 10.81 -18.17 -5.18
CA ARG A 23 11.25 -19.49 -4.68
C ARG A 23 12.65 -19.86 -5.11
N GLU A 24 13.01 -19.62 -6.36
CA GLU A 24 14.36 -19.86 -6.89
C GLU A 24 15.42 -19.10 -6.09
N LEU A 25 15.13 -17.84 -5.74
CA LEU A 25 16.00 -16.98 -4.94
C LEU A 25 15.97 -17.30 -3.42
N GLY A 26 15.17 -18.27 -2.98
CA GLY A 26 15.04 -18.63 -1.57
C GLY A 26 14.27 -17.61 -0.74
N LEU A 27 13.54 -16.70 -1.38
CA LEU A 27 12.72 -15.69 -0.73
C LEU A 27 11.40 -16.27 -0.21
N ARG A 28 10.74 -15.55 0.69
CA ARG A 28 9.58 -16.05 1.40
C ARG A 28 8.27 -15.34 1.08
N PHE A 29 8.34 -14.13 0.56
CA PHE A 29 7.14 -13.35 0.25
C PHE A 29 7.32 -12.49 -0.99
N ILE A 30 6.17 -12.10 -1.56
CA ILE A 30 6.08 -11.12 -2.63
C ILE A 30 5.28 -9.93 -2.09
N GLU A 31 5.81 -8.73 -2.27
CA GLU A 31 5.09 -7.49 -2.04
C GLU A 31 4.34 -7.09 -3.31
N LEU A 32 3.01 -7.12 -3.22
CA LEU A 32 2.13 -6.69 -4.30
C LEU A 32 2.10 -5.17 -4.34
N ASN A 33 2.59 -4.55 -5.42
CA ASN A 33 2.51 -3.11 -5.60
C ASN A 33 1.15 -2.77 -6.25
N MET A 34 0.32 -2.04 -5.51
CA MET A 34 -1.05 -1.68 -5.93
C MET A 34 -1.08 -0.62 -7.05
N SER A 35 0.04 0.03 -7.36
CA SER A 35 0.12 0.93 -8.53
C SER A 35 0.08 0.19 -9.87
N PHE A 36 0.28 -1.13 -9.87
CA PHE A 36 0.21 -1.92 -11.10
C PHE A 36 -1.25 -2.28 -11.43
N PRO A 37 -1.69 -2.11 -12.69
CA PRO A 37 -3.08 -2.36 -13.07
C PRO A 37 -3.60 -3.75 -12.70
N GLN A 38 -2.76 -4.77 -12.80
CA GLN A 38 -3.11 -6.15 -12.47
C GLN A 38 -3.26 -6.40 -10.96
N ASN A 39 -2.75 -5.50 -10.13
CA ASN A 39 -2.81 -5.59 -8.68
C ASN A 39 -3.90 -4.70 -8.07
N GLN A 40 -4.66 -3.95 -8.89
CA GLN A 40 -5.77 -3.13 -8.40
C GLN A 40 -6.89 -4.00 -7.82
N LEU A 41 -7.66 -3.44 -6.88
CA LEU A 41 -8.68 -4.17 -6.13
C LEU A 41 -9.74 -4.86 -7.00
N ASP A 42 -10.06 -4.28 -8.12
CA ASP A 42 -11.05 -4.79 -9.09
C ASP A 42 -10.46 -5.81 -10.08
N SER A 43 -9.13 -5.88 -10.16
CA SER A 43 -8.39 -6.75 -11.09
C SER A 43 -7.83 -8.00 -10.42
N LEU A 44 -7.62 -7.95 -9.09
CA LEU A 44 -7.02 -9.06 -8.34
C LEU A 44 -7.93 -10.29 -8.25
N ASP A 45 -7.46 -11.44 -8.72
CA ASP A 45 -8.10 -12.72 -8.49
C ASP A 45 -7.61 -13.34 -7.15
N CYS A 46 -8.48 -13.26 -6.15
CA CYS A 46 -8.19 -13.82 -4.83
C CYS A 46 -7.96 -15.34 -4.84
N GLN A 47 -8.60 -16.08 -5.75
CA GLN A 47 -8.43 -17.53 -5.82
C GLN A 47 -7.08 -17.87 -6.41
N GLU A 48 -6.66 -17.15 -7.43
CA GLU A 48 -5.34 -17.30 -8.03
C GLU A 48 -4.22 -16.94 -7.03
N LEU A 49 -4.39 -15.86 -6.26
CA LEU A 49 -3.46 -15.50 -5.18
C LEU A 49 -3.31 -16.63 -4.15
N LEU A 50 -4.40 -17.22 -3.71
CA LEU A 50 -4.37 -18.34 -2.76
C LEU A 50 -3.73 -19.59 -3.36
N ARG A 51 -4.05 -19.92 -4.62
CA ARG A 51 -3.46 -21.04 -5.35
C ARG A 51 -1.93 -20.90 -5.45
N ILE A 52 -1.44 -19.73 -5.85
CA ILE A 52 0.00 -19.44 -5.98
C ILE A 52 0.68 -19.49 -4.61
N LYS A 53 0.08 -18.86 -3.59
CA LYS A 53 0.56 -18.91 -2.21
C LYS A 53 0.80 -20.34 -1.73
N GLU A 54 -0.16 -21.22 -1.95
CA GLU A 54 -0.06 -22.64 -1.59
C GLU A 54 0.99 -23.39 -2.42
N LYS A 55 0.91 -23.25 -3.74
CA LYS A 55 1.82 -23.95 -4.68
C LYS A 55 3.28 -23.64 -4.39
N TYR A 56 3.61 -22.39 -4.12
CA TYR A 56 5.00 -21.96 -3.94
C TYR A 56 5.42 -21.81 -2.48
N GLY A 57 4.52 -21.99 -1.51
CA GLY A 57 4.80 -21.86 -0.06
C GLY A 57 5.32 -20.47 0.31
N ILE A 58 4.76 -19.44 -0.31
CA ILE A 58 5.05 -18.03 -0.07
C ILE A 58 3.88 -17.34 0.66
N PHE A 59 4.09 -16.12 1.14
CA PHE A 59 3.01 -15.25 1.56
C PHE A 59 3.12 -13.90 0.83
N TYR A 60 2.14 -13.01 1.03
CA TYR A 60 2.12 -11.69 0.43
C TYR A 60 2.22 -10.61 1.49
N THR A 61 2.81 -9.49 1.11
CA THR A 61 2.60 -8.16 1.67
C THR A 61 2.03 -7.26 0.58
N ILE A 62 1.54 -6.10 0.93
CA ILE A 62 1.02 -5.13 -0.04
C ILE A 62 1.75 -3.82 0.14
N HIS A 63 2.24 -3.26 -0.96
CA HIS A 63 2.57 -1.86 -1.06
C HIS A 63 1.35 -1.12 -1.63
N LEU A 64 0.79 -0.21 -0.87
CA LEU A 64 -0.33 0.62 -1.31
C LEU A 64 0.10 1.50 -2.48
N ASP A 65 -0.87 2.11 -3.15
CA ASP A 65 -0.62 2.95 -4.30
C ASP A 65 0.43 4.05 -4.01
N GLU A 66 1.39 4.21 -4.91
CA GLU A 66 2.51 5.17 -4.76
C GLU A 66 2.01 6.63 -4.67
N GLU A 67 0.89 6.93 -5.33
CA GLU A 67 0.28 8.25 -5.32
C GLU A 67 -0.72 8.45 -4.17
N LEU A 68 -0.86 7.46 -3.28
CA LEU A 68 -1.80 7.49 -2.19
C LEU A 68 -1.60 8.71 -1.29
N ASN A 69 -2.62 9.57 -1.25
CA ASN A 69 -2.57 10.80 -0.47
C ASN A 69 -3.84 10.97 0.41
N PRO A 70 -3.91 10.28 1.55
CA PRO A 70 -5.08 10.33 2.43
C PRO A 70 -5.28 11.69 3.12
N CYS A 71 -4.33 12.61 2.96
CA CYS A 71 -4.40 13.99 3.45
C CYS A 71 -4.70 15.01 2.35
N CYS A 72 -5.03 14.57 1.12
CA CYS A 72 -5.35 15.46 0.00
C CYS A 72 -6.37 16.52 0.39
N LEU A 73 -6.09 17.79 0.06
CA LEU A 73 -6.95 18.92 0.40
C LEU A 73 -8.29 18.88 -0.35
N ASN A 74 -8.32 18.29 -1.56
CA ASN A 74 -9.58 18.06 -2.27
C ASN A 74 -10.37 16.93 -1.57
N PRO A 75 -11.58 17.21 -1.05
CA PRO A 75 -12.32 16.24 -0.24
C PRO A 75 -12.75 14.99 -1.02
N ALA A 76 -13.12 15.12 -2.29
CA ALA A 76 -13.54 13.98 -3.11
C ALA A 76 -12.35 13.04 -3.40
N VAL A 77 -11.19 13.58 -3.74
CA VAL A 77 -9.96 12.81 -3.99
C VAL A 77 -9.49 12.15 -2.69
N ARG A 78 -9.48 12.90 -1.58
CA ARG A 78 -9.14 12.35 -0.26
C ARG A 78 -10.04 11.17 0.12
N GLN A 79 -11.35 11.30 -0.08
CA GLN A 79 -12.29 10.23 0.22
C GLN A 79 -12.01 8.98 -0.62
N ALA A 80 -11.74 9.13 -1.92
CA ALA A 80 -11.40 8.03 -2.81
C ALA A 80 -10.13 7.29 -2.35
N TYR A 81 -9.07 8.02 -1.96
CA TYR A 81 -7.86 7.41 -1.41
C TYR A 81 -8.14 6.63 -0.11
N VAL A 82 -8.92 7.20 0.79
CA VAL A 82 -9.27 6.51 2.05
C VAL A 82 -10.07 5.24 1.76
N GLU A 83 -11.04 5.27 0.86
CA GLU A 83 -11.84 4.10 0.48
C GLU A 83 -11.00 3.01 -0.18
N ASN A 84 -10.02 3.38 -1.01
CA ASN A 84 -9.07 2.43 -1.59
C ASN A 84 -8.28 1.70 -0.49
N VAL A 85 -7.77 2.41 0.51
CA VAL A 85 -7.06 1.79 1.64
C VAL A 85 -7.97 0.85 2.43
N LEU A 86 -9.20 1.27 2.71
CA LEU A 86 -10.16 0.42 3.45
C LEU A 86 -10.50 -0.85 2.66
N GLY A 87 -10.66 -0.76 1.35
CA GLY A 87 -10.83 -1.91 0.45
C GLY A 87 -9.63 -2.85 0.49
N THR A 88 -8.42 -2.29 0.48
CA THR A 88 -7.18 -3.07 0.56
C THR A 88 -7.01 -3.76 1.93
N ILE A 89 -7.42 -3.12 3.02
CA ILE A 89 -7.46 -3.76 4.35
C ILE A 89 -8.43 -4.95 4.35
N ALA A 90 -9.61 -4.79 3.74
CA ALA A 90 -10.58 -5.89 3.63
C ALA A 90 -10.02 -7.07 2.81
N LEU A 91 -9.34 -6.78 1.71
CA LEU A 91 -8.61 -7.77 0.91
C LEU A 91 -7.53 -8.48 1.74
N ALA A 92 -6.71 -7.72 2.46
CA ALA A 92 -5.65 -8.27 3.31
C ALA A 92 -6.20 -9.24 4.37
N LYS A 93 -7.30 -8.87 5.01
CA LYS A 93 -8.00 -9.75 5.97
C LYS A 93 -8.45 -11.06 5.31
N LYS A 94 -9.07 -10.96 4.13
CA LYS A 94 -9.58 -12.12 3.38
C LYS A 94 -8.47 -13.09 2.98
N LEU A 95 -7.30 -12.59 2.59
CA LEU A 95 -6.16 -13.38 2.09
C LEU A 95 -5.14 -13.74 3.18
N GLY A 96 -5.31 -13.25 4.42
CA GLY A 96 -4.35 -13.42 5.50
C GLY A 96 -3.02 -12.74 5.21
N ILE A 97 -3.06 -11.54 4.63
CA ILE A 97 -1.89 -10.70 4.37
C ILE A 97 -1.58 -9.89 5.63
N PRO A 98 -0.37 -10.03 6.21
CA PRO A 98 -0.10 -9.46 7.53
C PRO A 98 0.27 -7.98 7.51
N THR A 99 0.74 -7.46 6.38
CA THR A 99 1.36 -6.12 6.32
C THR A 99 0.97 -5.39 5.04
N LEU A 100 0.55 -4.16 5.22
CA LEU A 100 0.38 -3.16 4.16
C LEU A 100 1.40 -2.05 4.41
N ASN A 101 2.12 -1.67 3.37
CA ASN A 101 3.11 -0.60 3.39
C ASN A 101 2.61 0.60 2.59
N MET A 102 2.92 1.82 2.99
CA MET A 102 2.54 3.04 2.30
C MET A 102 3.59 4.14 2.47
N HIS A 103 3.64 5.03 1.50
CA HIS A 103 4.38 6.27 1.64
C HIS A 103 3.54 7.34 2.36
N MET A 104 4.19 8.18 3.14
CA MET A 104 3.60 9.40 3.63
C MET A 104 4.08 10.57 2.77
N LEU A 105 3.24 10.99 1.84
CA LEU A 105 3.61 12.03 0.88
C LEU A 105 3.77 13.38 1.58
N ARG A 106 4.87 14.06 1.28
CA ARG A 106 5.13 15.44 1.71
C ARG A 106 4.16 16.45 1.07
N GLY A 107 3.43 16.00 0.04
CA GLY A 107 2.48 16.81 -0.69
C GLY A 107 3.12 17.64 -1.81
N ILE A 108 2.30 18.48 -2.44
CA ILE A 108 2.75 19.37 -3.52
C ILE A 108 3.47 20.60 -2.97
N TYR A 109 4.30 21.19 -3.79
CA TYR A 109 4.98 22.45 -3.46
C TYR A 109 4.82 23.48 -4.57
N CYS A 110 4.90 24.74 -4.18
CA CYS A 110 5.02 25.88 -5.09
C CYS A 110 6.48 26.36 -5.12
N THR A 111 7.02 26.58 -6.31
CA THR A 111 8.37 27.14 -6.47
C THR A 111 8.28 28.66 -6.50
N LEU A 112 8.85 29.31 -5.50
CA LEU A 112 9.07 30.74 -5.43
C LEU A 112 10.48 31.08 -5.91
N PRO A 113 10.80 32.36 -6.22
CA PRO A 113 12.14 32.75 -6.69
C PRO A 113 13.30 32.32 -5.76
N THR A 114 13.06 32.22 -4.47
CA THR A 114 14.10 31.95 -3.46
C THR A 114 13.94 30.62 -2.71
N LYS A 115 12.76 29.97 -2.78
CA LYS A 115 12.49 28.75 -2.02
C LYS A 115 11.37 27.92 -2.62
N ARG A 116 11.27 26.66 -2.23
CA ARG A 116 10.08 25.83 -2.36
C ARG A 116 9.21 25.98 -1.11
N VAL A 117 7.90 26.01 -1.30
CA VAL A 117 6.91 26.11 -0.22
C VAL A 117 6.00 24.91 -0.35
N TYR A 118 6.03 24.00 0.62
CA TYR A 118 5.17 22.83 0.66
C TYR A 118 3.80 23.19 1.22
N ILE A 119 2.75 22.84 0.50
CA ILE A 119 1.38 23.25 0.84
C ILE A 119 0.93 22.66 2.18
N TYR A 120 1.38 21.46 2.53
CA TYR A 120 1.03 20.86 3.82
C TYR A 120 1.76 21.51 5.00
N GLU A 121 2.99 21.99 4.81
CA GLU A 121 3.71 22.74 5.85
C GLU A 121 3.00 24.08 6.14
N GLU A 122 2.52 24.76 5.11
CA GLU A 122 1.75 26.02 5.27
C GLU A 122 0.33 25.81 5.83
N ASN A 123 -0.17 24.56 5.79
CA ASN A 123 -1.51 24.18 6.26
C ASN A 123 -1.46 23.02 7.26
N GLU A 124 -0.47 23.03 8.15
CA GLU A 124 -0.17 21.92 9.05
C GLU A 124 -1.37 21.45 9.89
N GLU A 125 -2.15 22.38 10.45
CA GLU A 125 -3.33 22.05 11.26
C GLU A 125 -4.36 21.24 10.47
N VAL A 126 -4.60 21.61 9.20
CA VAL A 126 -5.53 20.92 8.31
C VAL A 126 -4.99 19.55 7.92
N TYR A 127 -3.69 19.48 7.60
CA TYR A 127 -3.01 18.22 7.29
C TYR A 127 -3.11 17.25 8.48
N LEU A 128 -2.75 17.68 9.67
CA LEU A 128 -2.81 16.85 10.89
C LEU A 128 -4.24 16.41 11.24
N LYS A 129 -5.24 17.27 10.98
CA LYS A 129 -6.64 16.89 11.13
C LYS A 129 -6.99 15.71 10.22
N TYR A 130 -6.64 15.78 8.94
CA TYR A 130 -6.93 14.70 8.00
C TYR A 130 -6.14 13.43 8.28
N LEU A 131 -4.90 13.57 8.71
CA LEU A 131 -4.07 12.44 9.14
C LEU A 131 -4.69 11.68 10.33
N ARG A 132 -5.21 12.42 11.34
CA ARG A 132 -5.92 11.81 12.48
C ARG A 132 -7.20 11.09 12.02
N GLN A 133 -7.98 11.71 11.15
CA GLN A 133 -9.18 11.09 10.59
C GLN A 133 -8.87 9.81 9.81
N PHE A 134 -7.83 9.84 9.00
CA PHE A 134 -7.34 8.67 8.27
C PHE A 134 -6.91 7.56 9.23
N ARG A 135 -6.05 7.88 10.21
CA ARG A 135 -5.62 6.93 11.24
C ARG A 135 -6.82 6.26 11.94
N ASP A 136 -7.79 7.05 12.36
CA ASP A 136 -8.94 6.55 13.12
C ASP A 136 -9.77 5.57 12.27
N ARG A 137 -10.03 5.90 11.00
CA ARG A 137 -10.72 5.02 10.05
C ARG A 137 -9.94 3.73 9.76
N VAL A 138 -8.63 3.83 9.57
CA VAL A 138 -7.77 2.67 9.34
C VAL A 138 -7.72 1.78 10.58
N THR A 139 -7.60 2.36 11.77
CA THR A 139 -7.61 1.62 13.04
C THR A 139 -8.93 0.84 13.22
N GLU A 140 -10.06 1.48 12.95
CA GLU A 140 -11.37 0.83 12.97
C GLU A 140 -11.45 -0.33 11.95
N ALA A 141 -11.00 -0.09 10.72
CA ALA A 141 -11.03 -1.09 9.67
C ALA A 141 -10.10 -2.28 9.96
N VAL A 142 -8.93 -2.06 10.52
CA VAL A 142 -8.00 -3.11 10.93
C VAL A 142 -8.61 -3.93 12.07
N GLY A 143 -9.13 -3.30 13.12
CA GLY A 143 -9.68 -3.97 14.31
C GLY A 143 -8.69 -4.99 14.88
N ASP A 144 -9.18 -6.13 15.31
CA ASP A 144 -8.38 -7.22 15.91
C ASP A 144 -7.79 -8.20 14.88
N SER A 145 -7.74 -7.85 13.60
CA SER A 145 -7.29 -8.76 12.53
C SER A 145 -5.80 -9.10 12.56
N GLY A 146 -5.00 -8.31 13.25
CA GLY A 146 -3.54 -8.43 13.25
C GLY A 146 -2.84 -7.86 12.01
N VAL A 147 -3.58 -7.29 11.04
CA VAL A 147 -3.00 -6.56 9.90
C VAL A 147 -2.27 -5.32 10.41
N LYS A 148 -1.08 -5.08 9.87
CA LYS A 148 -0.25 -3.92 10.23
C LYS A 148 -0.19 -2.96 9.05
N ILE A 149 -0.36 -1.67 9.32
CA ILE A 149 -0.07 -0.61 8.36
C ILE A 149 1.30 -0.04 8.72
N CYS A 150 2.22 -0.14 7.80
CA CYS A 150 3.57 0.42 7.90
C CYS A 150 3.64 1.69 7.05
N VAL A 151 4.39 2.66 7.53
CA VAL A 151 4.59 3.93 6.83
C VAL A 151 6.08 4.10 6.57
N GLU A 152 6.44 4.30 5.31
CA GLU A 152 7.80 4.62 4.91
C GLU A 152 8.03 6.13 4.93
N ASN A 153 9.23 6.52 5.38
CA ASN A 153 9.68 7.89 5.23
C ASN A 153 10.06 8.11 3.77
N THR A 154 9.41 9.08 3.15
CA THR A 154 9.83 9.60 1.84
C THR A 154 10.58 10.91 2.07
N ASP A 155 11.78 11.02 1.51
CA ASP A 155 12.59 12.26 1.54
C ASP A 155 11.99 13.40 0.68
#